data_a5c66c763a1cea98ed073ba87c373cac
#
_entry.id   a5c66c763a1cea98ed073ba87c373cac
#
_cell.length_a   1.000
_cell.length_b   1.000
_cell.length_c   1.000
_cell.angle_alpha   90.00
_cell.angle_beta   90.00
_cell.angle_gamma   90.00
#
_symmetry.space_group_name_H-M   'P 1'
#
loop_
_entity.id
_entity.type
_entity.pdbx_description
1 polymer ?
#
loop_
_entity_poly.entity_id
_entity_poly.type
_entity_poly.pdbx_seq_one_letter_code
_entity_poly.pdbx_strand_id
1 'polypeptide(L)'
;MRIRAGIVLIQNKKVALIERHRAGLDYFVFPGGGVDEGETPEQAAIREAMEELGVEVAIQQKVAEVKVGLKSRHIYFLVEQTGGEFGTGIGEEYTDSDSYSPDEGIYIPIWMPIEELAHHQNVYPADIARLVIKSVREGWMEVSLFEEL
;
A
#
# COMPACT_ATOMS: atom_id res chain seq x y z
N MET A 1 14.38 7.28 13.46
CA MET A 1 13.17 6.48 13.17
C MET A 1 12.83 6.58 11.71
N ARG A 2 12.60 5.46 11.08
CA ARG A 2 12.22 5.43 9.68
C ARG A 2 10.70 5.60 9.54
N ILE A 3 10.28 6.48 8.65
CA ILE A 3 8.85 6.72 8.39
C ILE A 3 8.54 6.24 6.98
N ARG A 4 7.45 5.48 6.83
CA ARG A 4 6.93 5.04 5.54
C ARG A 4 5.50 5.54 5.38
N ALA A 5 5.11 5.81 4.15
CA ALA A 5 3.74 6.19 3.80
C ALA A 5 3.08 5.05 3.04
N GLY A 6 1.92 4.63 3.50
CA GLY A 6 1.13 3.58 2.86
C GLY A 6 -0.14 4.14 2.24
N ILE A 7 -0.64 3.44 1.24
CA ILE A 7 -1.75 3.90 0.40
C ILE A 7 -2.90 2.92 0.48
N VAL A 8 -4.09 3.44 0.77
CA VAL A 8 -5.35 2.69 0.66
C VAL A 8 -6.15 3.35 -0.46
N LEU A 9 -6.20 2.70 -1.60
CA LEU A 9 -6.93 3.16 -2.78
C LEU A 9 -8.03 2.15 -3.09
N ILE A 10 -9.28 2.59 -3.03
CA ILE A 10 -10.45 1.73 -3.23
C ILE A 10 -11.27 2.26 -4.39
N GLN A 11 -11.57 1.39 -5.37
CA GLN A 11 -12.44 1.69 -6.51
C GLN A 11 -13.27 0.45 -6.83
N ASN A 12 -14.54 0.65 -7.11
CA ASN A 12 -15.42 -0.44 -7.56
C ASN A 12 -15.39 -1.67 -6.64
N LYS A 13 -15.38 -1.44 -5.31
CA LYS A 13 -15.34 -2.49 -4.29
C LYS A 13 -14.05 -3.32 -4.33
N LYS A 14 -12.97 -2.75 -4.86
CA LYS A 14 -11.65 -3.38 -4.92
C LYS A 14 -10.62 -2.45 -4.31
N VAL A 15 -9.59 -3.04 -3.72
CA VAL A 15 -8.48 -2.29 -3.15
C VAL A 15 -7.20 -2.56 -3.94
N ALA A 16 -6.39 -1.52 -4.13
CA ALA A 16 -5.12 -1.64 -4.81
C ALA A 16 -4.08 -2.27 -3.89
N LEU A 17 -3.46 -3.34 -4.36
CA LEU A 17 -2.38 -4.03 -3.66
C LEU A 17 -1.23 -4.28 -4.63
N ILE A 18 -0.09 -4.61 -4.08
CA ILE A 18 1.05 -5.10 -4.86
C ILE A 18 1.19 -6.59 -4.58
N GLU A 19 1.06 -7.39 -5.63
CA GLU A 19 1.32 -8.82 -5.56
C GLU A 19 2.82 -9.04 -5.64
N ARG A 20 3.36 -9.79 -4.70
CA ARG A 20 4.79 -10.05 -4.62
C ARG A 20 5.09 -11.53 -4.67
N HIS A 21 6.11 -11.86 -5.45
CA HIS A 21 6.65 -13.22 -5.52
C HIS A 21 8.15 -13.11 -5.24
N ARG A 22 8.57 -13.55 -4.05
CA ARG A 22 9.94 -13.38 -3.62
C ARG A 22 10.38 -14.59 -2.82
N ALA A 23 11.54 -15.18 -3.21
CA ALA A 23 12.15 -16.29 -2.49
C ALA A 23 11.19 -17.47 -2.26
N GLY A 24 10.33 -17.78 -3.25
CA GLY A 24 9.36 -18.87 -3.16
C GLY A 24 8.10 -18.54 -2.37
N LEU A 25 7.96 -17.30 -1.92
CA LEU A 25 6.77 -16.82 -1.19
C LEU A 25 5.91 -15.95 -2.08
N ASP A 26 4.61 -16.17 -2.02
CA ASP A 26 3.62 -15.35 -2.73
C ASP A 26 2.81 -14.62 -1.67
N TYR A 27 2.75 -13.29 -1.79
CA TYR A 27 2.01 -12.48 -0.84
C TYR A 27 1.62 -11.14 -1.46
N PHE A 28 0.78 -10.39 -0.73
CA PHE A 28 0.30 -9.08 -1.16
C PHE A 28 0.62 -8.04 -0.11
N VAL A 29 0.95 -6.83 -0.56
CA VAL A 29 1.20 -5.71 0.35
C VAL A 29 0.42 -4.48 -0.11
N PHE A 30 0.08 -3.61 0.83
CA PHE A 30 -0.43 -2.29 0.49
C PHE A 30 0.69 -1.47 -0.15
N PRO A 31 0.39 -0.69 -1.20
CA PRO A 31 1.40 0.15 -1.82
C PRO A 31 1.95 1.18 -0.83
N GLY A 32 3.17 1.62 -1.06
CA GLY A 32 3.78 2.63 -0.23
C GLY A 32 5.30 2.54 -0.26
N GLY A 33 5.94 3.42 0.46
CA GLY A 33 7.38 3.45 0.55
C GLY A 33 7.90 4.47 1.54
N GLY A 34 9.21 4.62 1.60
CA GLY A 34 9.86 5.52 2.53
C GLY A 34 9.56 6.99 2.26
N VAL A 35 9.47 7.76 3.33
CA VAL A 35 9.36 9.21 3.26
C VAL A 35 10.78 9.76 3.11
N ASP A 36 11.02 10.52 2.05
CA ASP A 36 12.32 11.10 1.77
C ASP A 36 12.56 12.34 2.65
N GLU A 37 13.82 12.70 2.80
CA GLU A 37 14.19 13.89 3.56
C GLU A 37 13.55 15.13 2.92
N GLY A 38 12.91 15.96 3.74
CA GLY A 38 12.22 17.16 3.26
C GLY A 38 10.83 16.93 2.73
N GLU A 39 10.38 15.68 2.69
CA GLU A 39 9.06 15.29 2.20
C GLU A 39 8.12 15.04 3.38
N THR A 40 6.86 15.43 3.26
CA THR A 40 5.85 15.03 4.24
C THR A 40 5.37 13.61 3.94
N PRO A 41 4.79 12.90 4.93
CA PRO A 41 4.19 11.59 4.65
C PRO A 41 3.13 11.63 3.54
N GLU A 42 2.32 12.70 3.48
CA GLU A 42 1.32 12.89 2.43
C GLU A 42 1.97 12.99 1.04
N GLN A 43 3.04 13.78 0.94
CA GLN A 43 3.79 13.92 -0.31
C GLN A 43 4.40 12.59 -0.74
N ALA A 44 4.92 11.83 0.22
CA ALA A 44 5.47 10.49 -0.05
C ALA A 44 4.39 9.55 -0.58
N ALA A 45 3.20 9.56 0.02
CA ALA A 45 2.08 8.73 -0.44
C ALA A 45 1.72 9.07 -1.89
N ILE A 46 1.65 10.34 -2.23
CA ILE A 46 1.32 10.78 -3.60
C ILE A 46 2.40 10.31 -4.58
N ARG A 47 3.66 10.48 -4.23
CA ARG A 47 4.80 10.06 -5.06
C ARG A 47 4.81 8.55 -5.25
N GLU A 48 4.65 7.79 -4.16
CA GLU A 48 4.66 6.33 -4.22
C GLU A 48 3.49 5.77 -5.02
N ALA A 49 2.32 6.42 -4.97
CA ALA A 49 1.18 6.02 -5.80
C ALA A 49 1.53 6.11 -7.29
N MET A 50 2.23 7.15 -7.70
CA MET A 50 2.68 7.29 -9.08
C MET A 50 3.75 6.24 -9.42
N GLU A 51 4.75 6.08 -8.55
CA GLU A 51 5.84 5.15 -8.80
C GLU A 51 5.38 3.69 -8.85
N GLU A 52 4.53 3.28 -7.91
CA GLU A 52 4.14 1.88 -7.80
C GLU A 52 2.88 1.52 -8.60
N LEU A 53 1.94 2.44 -8.73
CA LEU A 53 0.65 2.15 -9.36
C LEU A 53 0.44 2.87 -10.69
N GLY A 54 1.19 3.95 -10.94
CA GLY A 54 1.02 4.76 -12.13
C GLY A 54 -0.15 5.73 -12.05
N VAL A 55 -0.66 6.00 -10.84
CA VAL A 55 -1.84 6.86 -10.68
C VAL A 55 -1.49 8.13 -9.91
N GLU A 56 -2.17 9.22 -10.30
CA GLU A 56 -2.18 10.45 -9.53
C GLU A 56 -3.29 10.34 -8.50
N VAL A 57 -3.00 10.74 -7.27
CA VAL A 57 -3.97 10.65 -6.18
C VAL A 57 -4.03 11.94 -5.38
N ALA A 58 -5.19 12.14 -4.73
CA ALA A 58 -5.39 13.16 -3.72
C ALA A 58 -5.59 12.46 -2.36
N ILE A 59 -4.99 13.03 -1.33
CA ILE A 59 -5.17 12.51 0.04
C ILE A 59 -6.57 12.87 0.53
N GLN A 60 -7.33 11.87 0.96
CA GLN A 60 -8.64 12.09 1.58
C GLN A 60 -8.51 12.21 3.09
N GLN A 61 -7.85 11.24 3.72
CA GLN A 61 -7.60 11.29 5.15
C GLN A 61 -6.53 10.28 5.56
N LYS A 62 -5.90 10.55 6.68
CA LYS A 62 -5.04 9.59 7.36
C LYS A 62 -5.96 8.59 8.05
N VAL A 63 -5.71 7.29 7.87
CA VAL A 63 -6.58 6.26 8.44
C VAL A 63 -5.91 5.38 9.48
N ALA A 64 -4.58 5.28 9.47
CA ALA A 64 -3.89 4.42 10.41
C ALA A 64 -2.42 4.78 10.56
N GLU A 65 -1.86 4.37 11.69
CA GLU A 65 -0.42 4.29 11.90
C GLU A 65 -0.09 2.90 12.40
N VAL A 66 0.97 2.32 11.86
CA VAL A 66 1.50 1.05 12.33
C VAL A 66 2.93 1.32 12.83
N LYS A 67 3.14 1.11 14.12
CA LYS A 67 4.47 1.22 14.70
C LYS A 67 5.11 -0.16 14.61
N VAL A 68 6.24 -0.24 13.92
CA VAL A 68 6.94 -1.51 13.69
C VAL A 68 8.24 -1.51 14.49
N GLY A 69 8.22 -2.19 15.62
CA GLY A 69 9.33 -2.20 16.56
C GLY A 69 9.65 -0.79 17.07
N LEU A 70 10.92 -0.50 17.30
CA LEU A 70 11.38 0.82 17.75
C LEU A 70 11.92 1.68 16.60
N LYS A 71 12.00 1.14 15.38
CA LYS A 71 12.74 1.77 14.28
C LYS A 71 11.88 2.29 13.14
N SER A 72 10.63 1.85 13.03
CA SER A 72 9.78 2.22 11.90
C SER A 72 8.38 2.61 12.33
N ARG A 73 7.81 3.55 11.58
CA ARG A 73 6.44 3.99 11.73
C ARG A 73 5.84 4.13 10.34
N HIS A 74 4.75 3.42 10.10
CA HIS A 74 4.08 3.42 8.80
C HIS A 74 2.76 4.16 8.92
N ILE A 75 2.56 5.19 8.10
CA ILE A 75 1.37 6.02 8.13
C ILE A 75 0.56 5.72 6.87
N TYR A 76 -0.72 5.35 7.04
CA TYR A 76 -1.60 4.96 5.93
C TYR A 76 -2.62 6.04 5.65
N PHE A 77 -2.80 6.33 4.36
CA PHE A 77 -3.73 7.34 3.87
C PHE A 77 -4.76 6.72 2.95
N LEU A 78 -6.02 7.08 3.15
CA LEU A 78 -7.07 6.84 2.17
C LEU A 78 -6.92 7.89 1.10
N VAL A 79 -6.83 7.46 -0.16
CA VAL A 79 -6.59 8.34 -1.28
C VAL A 79 -7.64 8.12 -2.37
N GLU A 80 -7.79 9.12 -3.24
CA GLU A 80 -8.66 9.07 -4.40
C GLU A 80 -7.83 9.27 -5.65
N GLN A 81 -8.05 8.45 -6.67
CA GLN A 81 -7.37 8.61 -7.94
C GLN A 81 -7.90 9.83 -8.67
N THR A 82 -7.00 10.72 -9.08
CA THR A 82 -7.33 11.94 -9.82
C THR A 82 -6.82 11.92 -11.25
N GLY A 83 -5.98 10.97 -11.59
CA GLY A 83 -5.42 10.85 -12.93
C GLY A 83 -4.51 9.63 -13.05
N GLY A 84 -3.85 9.53 -14.17
CA GLY A 84 -2.94 8.42 -14.44
C GLY A 84 -3.67 7.16 -14.90
N GLU A 85 -2.90 6.12 -15.15
CA GLU A 85 -3.41 4.82 -15.59
C GLU A 85 -2.82 3.73 -14.72
N PHE A 86 -3.69 3.00 -14.02
CA PHE A 86 -3.27 1.93 -13.11
C PHE A 86 -2.46 0.87 -13.84
N GLY A 87 -1.34 0.47 -13.24
CA GLY A 87 -0.47 -0.53 -13.82
C GLY A 87 0.68 0.03 -14.64
N THR A 88 0.83 1.37 -14.71
CA THR A 88 1.87 2.03 -15.49
C THR A 88 2.95 2.68 -14.63
N GLY A 89 3.17 2.15 -13.42
CA GLY A 89 4.17 2.71 -12.51
C GLY A 89 5.57 2.75 -13.10
N ILE A 90 6.37 3.72 -12.67
CA ILE A 90 7.72 3.98 -13.17
C ILE A 90 8.79 3.85 -12.09
N GLY A 91 8.44 3.33 -10.93
CA GLY A 91 9.38 3.17 -9.82
C GLY A 91 10.35 2.01 -10.01
N GLU A 92 11.40 1.99 -9.19
CA GLU A 92 12.42 0.94 -9.23
C GLU A 92 11.86 -0.45 -8.89
N GLU A 93 10.73 -0.50 -8.22
CA GLU A 93 10.04 -1.74 -7.88
C GLU A 93 9.49 -2.47 -9.10
N TYR A 94 9.30 -1.75 -10.20
CA TYR A 94 8.85 -2.37 -11.45
C TYR A 94 10.03 -3.01 -12.15
N THR A 95 10.02 -4.34 -12.14
CA THR A 95 11.01 -5.11 -12.90
C THR A 95 10.29 -5.81 -14.04
N ASP A 96 10.82 -5.71 -15.25
CA ASP A 96 10.33 -6.54 -16.34
C ASP A 96 10.91 -7.95 -16.20
N SER A 97 10.50 -8.87 -17.06
CA SER A 97 10.95 -10.24 -17.01
C SER A 97 12.46 -10.39 -17.20
N ASP A 98 13.09 -9.43 -17.89
CA ASP A 98 14.53 -9.48 -18.18
C ASP A 98 15.37 -9.03 -17.00
N SER A 99 14.78 -8.22 -16.10
CA SER A 99 15.47 -7.71 -14.91
C SER A 99 15.08 -8.46 -13.64
N TYR A 100 14.35 -9.55 -13.75
CA TYR A 100 13.90 -10.34 -12.61
C TYR A 100 15.09 -10.87 -11.80
N SER A 101 15.05 -10.62 -10.49
CA SER A 101 16.02 -11.13 -9.52
C SER A 101 15.27 -11.94 -8.47
N PRO A 102 15.68 -13.20 -8.19
CA PRO A 102 15.04 -13.99 -7.14
C PRO A 102 15.08 -13.36 -5.76
N ASP A 103 16.09 -12.54 -5.48
CA ASP A 103 16.23 -11.86 -4.19
C ASP A 103 15.29 -10.66 -4.05
N GLU A 104 15.07 -9.91 -5.14
CA GLU A 104 14.20 -8.75 -5.15
C GLU A 104 12.75 -9.12 -5.43
N GLY A 105 12.55 -10.16 -6.25
CA GLY A 105 11.23 -10.66 -6.58
C GLY A 105 10.52 -9.86 -7.66
N ILE A 106 9.22 -10.11 -7.76
CA ILE A 106 8.33 -9.48 -8.73
C ILE A 106 7.33 -8.61 -8.00
N TYR A 107 7.01 -7.45 -8.58
CA TYR A 107 6.03 -6.49 -8.07
C TYR A 107 4.96 -6.29 -9.12
N ILE A 108 3.72 -6.70 -8.82
CA ILE A 108 2.61 -6.58 -9.76
C ILE A 108 1.47 -5.81 -9.09
N PRO A 109 1.12 -4.60 -9.57
CA PRO A 109 -0.04 -3.91 -9.02
C PRO A 109 -1.32 -4.62 -9.45
N ILE A 110 -2.21 -4.85 -8.50
CA ILE A 110 -3.47 -5.56 -8.74
C ILE A 110 -4.62 -4.86 -8.03
N TRP A 111 -5.84 -5.13 -8.49
CA TRP A 111 -7.06 -4.80 -7.78
C TRP A 111 -7.60 -6.06 -7.13
N MET A 112 -7.65 -6.09 -5.80
CA MET A 112 -8.23 -7.22 -5.09
C MET A 112 -9.65 -6.88 -4.63
N PRO A 113 -10.67 -7.68 -4.99
CA PRO A 113 -12.01 -7.47 -4.45
C PRO A 113 -11.98 -7.51 -2.93
N ILE A 114 -12.64 -6.52 -2.29
CA ILE A 114 -12.63 -6.42 -0.83
C ILE A 114 -13.27 -7.66 -0.18
N GLU A 115 -14.26 -8.25 -0.82
CA GLU A 115 -14.88 -9.49 -0.31
C GLU A 115 -13.90 -10.66 -0.28
N GLU A 116 -12.87 -10.66 -1.13
CA GLU A 116 -11.83 -11.69 -1.13
C GLU A 116 -10.73 -11.40 -0.10
N LEU A 117 -10.59 -10.14 0.31
CA LEU A 117 -9.54 -9.73 1.23
C LEU A 117 -9.59 -10.51 2.55
N ALA A 118 -10.78 -10.82 3.03
CA ALA A 118 -10.97 -11.58 4.27
C ALA A 118 -10.52 -13.04 4.16
N HIS A 119 -10.40 -13.57 2.94
CA HIS A 119 -10.05 -14.97 2.70
C HIS A 119 -8.54 -15.16 2.44
N HIS A 120 -7.79 -14.09 2.30
CA HIS A 120 -6.34 -14.16 2.12
C HIS A 120 -5.64 -13.94 3.45
N GLN A 121 -4.77 -14.89 3.83
CA GLN A 121 -3.96 -14.78 5.04
C GLN A 121 -2.63 -14.10 4.78
N ASN A 122 -2.29 -13.88 3.53
CA ASN A 122 -1.00 -13.37 3.10
C ASN A 122 -1.05 -11.93 2.56
N VAL A 123 -1.98 -11.13 3.10
CA VAL A 123 -2.05 -9.69 2.81
C VAL A 123 -1.47 -8.93 4.00
N TYR A 124 -0.50 -8.05 3.75
CA TYR A 124 0.22 -7.34 4.80
C TYR A 124 0.15 -5.83 4.62
N PRO A 125 0.05 -5.06 5.70
CA PRO A 125 -0.16 -5.53 7.08
C PRO A 125 -1.58 -6.09 7.27
N ALA A 126 -1.68 -7.17 8.03
CA ALA A 126 -2.97 -7.81 8.29
C ALA A 126 -3.95 -6.86 8.99
N ASP A 127 -3.45 -6.00 9.89
CA ASP A 127 -4.26 -5.01 10.59
C ASP A 127 -4.91 -4.02 9.63
N ILE A 128 -4.19 -3.61 8.60
CA ILE A 128 -4.71 -2.67 7.60
C ILE A 128 -5.76 -3.38 6.73
N ALA A 129 -5.54 -4.63 6.36
CA ALA A 129 -6.54 -5.41 5.62
C ALA A 129 -7.85 -5.50 6.41
N ARG A 130 -7.78 -5.79 7.70
CA ARG A 130 -8.96 -5.84 8.58
C ARG A 130 -9.63 -4.47 8.70
N LEU A 131 -8.84 -3.41 8.80
CA LEU A 131 -9.36 -2.04 8.86
C LEU A 131 -10.13 -1.68 7.59
N VAL A 132 -9.62 -2.05 6.42
CA VAL A 132 -10.29 -1.80 5.15
C VAL A 132 -11.65 -2.52 5.11
N ILE A 133 -11.67 -3.80 5.48
CA ILE A 133 -12.91 -4.60 5.48
C ILE A 133 -13.96 -3.95 6.38
N LYS A 134 -13.57 -3.57 7.58
CA LYS A 134 -14.47 -2.94 8.54
C LYS A 134 -14.95 -1.57 8.04
N SER A 135 -14.04 -0.74 7.55
CA SER A 135 -14.34 0.65 7.19
C SER A 135 -15.22 0.76 5.95
N VAL A 136 -15.11 -0.16 5.02
CA VAL A 136 -16.00 -0.19 3.85
C VAL A 136 -17.44 -0.43 4.26
N ARG A 137 -17.68 -1.22 5.32
CA ARG A 137 -19.02 -1.48 5.83
C ARG A 137 -19.53 -0.40 6.77
N GLU A 138 -18.66 0.11 7.63
CA GLU A 138 -19.06 0.96 8.77
C GLU A 138 -18.65 2.42 8.63
N GLY A 139 -17.83 2.73 7.62
CA GLY A 139 -17.25 4.06 7.44
C GLY A 139 -15.88 4.20 8.09
N TRP A 140 -15.13 5.18 7.61
CA TRP A 140 -13.81 5.49 8.14
C TRP A 140 -13.97 6.39 9.36
N MET A 141 -13.50 5.88 10.49
CA MET A 141 -13.59 6.55 11.79
C MET A 141 -12.30 7.35 12.06
N GLU A 142 -11.94 7.47 13.33
CA GLU A 142 -10.69 8.10 13.72
C GLU A 142 -9.49 7.27 13.29
N VAL A 143 -8.31 7.88 13.30
CA VAL A 143 -7.06 7.19 12.96
C VAL A 143 -6.88 5.98 13.88
N SER A 144 -6.67 4.81 13.28
CA SER A 144 -6.41 3.59 14.02
C SER A 144 -4.91 3.44 14.27
N LEU A 145 -4.57 3.02 15.48
CA LEU A 145 -3.17 2.84 15.88
C LEU A 145 -2.90 1.35 16.07
N PHE A 146 -1.88 0.86 15.41
CA PHE A 146 -1.47 -0.53 15.50
C PHE A 146 0.00 -0.62 15.87
N GLU A 147 0.39 -1.77 16.41
CA GLU A 147 1.78 -2.01 16.77
C GLU A 147 2.17 -3.42 16.35
N GLU A 148 3.29 -3.52 15.66
CA GLU A 148 3.91 -4.80 15.28
C GLU A 148 5.26 -4.91 15.99
N LEU A 149 5.54 -6.08 16.55
CA LEU A 149 6.79 -6.33 17.28
C LEU A 149 7.92 -6.82 16.37
#